data_a32090c805efe2e7bbe900a82e1fffd8
#
_entry.id   a32090c805efe2e7bbe900a82e1fffd8
#
_cell.length_a   1.000
_cell.length_b   1.000
_cell.length_c   1.000
_cell.angle_alpha   90.00
_cell.angle_beta   90.00
_cell.angle_gamma   90.00
#
_symmetry.space_group_name_H-M   'P 1'
#
loop_
_entity.id
_entity.type
_entity.pdbx_description
1 polymer ?
#
loop_
_entity_poly.entity_id
_entity_poly.type
_entity_poly.pdbx_seq_one_letter_code
_entity_poly.pdbx_strand_id
1 'polypeptide(L)'
;MEIKVNKKKILKNVDKLVNMYKKGLLGGEVMPEDSNPHLSRETIENYNYYTLPMALNYQRNSYKLWESANQTWNDEETNFIFDTKQVSRSSFEQVQKALVKYKVALQQNKQTEIWIKLCNTINELFDGDIRRLFKINDYDVNKIRNYIQKENKPKFPYLSGNKICNYWLYVLYQYT
;
A
#
# COMPACT_ATOMS: atom_id res chain seq x y z
N MET A 1 34.79 6.75 -28.64
CA MET A 1 35.21 7.54 -27.46
C MET A 1 34.84 6.71 -26.22
N GLU A 2 35.80 6.09 -25.56
CA GLU A 2 35.57 5.29 -24.34
C GLU A 2 35.40 6.24 -23.16
N ILE A 3 34.23 6.19 -22.52
CA ILE A 3 33.97 6.95 -21.27
C ILE A 3 34.65 6.19 -20.12
N LYS A 4 35.82 6.66 -19.66
CA LYS A 4 36.46 6.12 -18.44
C LYS A 4 35.64 6.48 -17.22
N VAL A 5 34.86 5.49 -16.70
CA VAL A 5 34.04 5.64 -15.51
C VAL A 5 34.92 5.48 -14.26
N ASN A 6 35.03 6.53 -13.47
CA ASN A 6 35.71 6.48 -12.18
C ASN A 6 34.76 5.94 -11.08
N LYS A 7 34.77 4.61 -10.91
CA LYS A 7 33.91 3.91 -9.91
C LYS A 7 34.05 4.46 -8.50
N LYS A 8 35.26 4.82 -8.06
CA LYS A 8 35.53 5.34 -6.71
C LYS A 8 34.86 6.70 -6.47
N LYS A 9 34.88 7.58 -7.50
CA LYS A 9 34.23 8.89 -7.46
C LYS A 9 32.69 8.75 -7.47
N ILE A 10 32.16 7.78 -8.23
CA ILE A 10 30.71 7.49 -8.27
C ILE A 10 30.24 7.01 -6.91
N LEU A 11 30.88 6.00 -6.32
CA LEU A 11 30.53 5.49 -4.99
C LEU A 11 30.53 6.59 -3.94
N LYS A 12 31.58 7.42 -3.87
CA LYS A 12 31.64 8.55 -2.96
C LYS A 12 30.49 9.54 -3.13
N ASN A 13 30.05 9.80 -4.37
CA ASN A 13 28.91 10.69 -4.63
C ASN A 13 27.58 10.04 -4.25
N VAL A 14 27.41 8.74 -4.51
CA VAL A 14 26.23 7.98 -4.09
C VAL A 14 26.12 7.96 -2.56
N ASP A 15 27.21 7.64 -1.86
CA ASP A 15 27.25 7.67 -0.38
C ASP A 15 26.90 9.05 0.18
N LYS A 16 27.40 10.11 -0.46
CA LYS A 16 27.05 11.49 -0.06
C LYS A 16 25.57 11.75 -0.23
N LEU A 17 24.96 11.37 -1.36
CA LEU A 17 23.52 11.56 -1.60
C LEU A 17 22.67 10.75 -0.62
N VAL A 18 23.02 9.49 -0.36
CA VAL A 18 22.34 8.64 0.62
C VAL A 18 22.42 9.26 2.02
N ASN A 19 23.59 9.78 2.42
CA ASN A 19 23.76 10.44 3.71
C ASN A 19 22.98 11.76 3.81
N MET A 20 22.90 12.53 2.73
CA MET A 20 22.06 13.74 2.69
C MET A 20 20.58 13.39 2.81
N TYR A 21 20.13 12.34 2.13
CA TYR A 21 18.77 11.81 2.24
C TYR A 21 18.44 11.42 3.69
N LYS A 22 19.26 10.55 4.30
CA LYS A 22 19.08 10.09 5.68
C LYS A 22 19.04 11.24 6.70
N LYS A 23 19.66 12.38 6.39
CA LYS A 23 19.66 13.58 7.23
C LYS A 23 18.53 14.56 6.88
N GLY A 24 17.63 14.22 5.97
CA GLY A 24 16.55 15.11 5.51
C GLY A 24 17.04 16.36 4.75
N LEU A 25 18.29 16.38 4.28
CA LEU A 25 18.90 17.56 3.63
C LEU A 25 18.51 17.73 2.16
N LEU A 26 17.83 16.74 1.57
CA LEU A 26 17.39 16.82 0.18
C LEU A 26 16.02 17.48 0.01
N GLY A 27 15.35 17.80 1.12
CA GLY A 27 14.06 18.49 1.15
C GLY A 27 12.89 17.63 0.64
N GLY A 28 11.74 17.74 1.31
CA GLY A 28 10.49 17.12 0.89
C GLY A 28 10.26 15.68 1.37
N GLU A 29 9.02 15.30 1.33
CA GLU A 29 8.62 13.89 1.44
C GLU A 29 9.16 13.17 0.20
N VAL A 30 10.02 12.17 0.41
CA VAL A 30 10.69 11.48 -0.69
C VAL A 30 9.78 10.43 -1.29
N MET A 31 8.99 9.76 -0.44
CA MET A 31 8.01 8.76 -0.87
C MET A 31 6.61 9.20 -0.45
N PRO A 32 5.60 8.97 -1.31
CA PRO A 32 4.21 9.29 -0.96
C PRO A 32 3.75 8.64 0.35
N GLU A 33 4.24 7.44 0.64
CA GLU A 33 3.93 6.62 1.80
C GLU A 33 4.54 7.12 3.11
N ASP A 34 5.43 8.11 3.06
CA ASP A 34 5.98 8.76 4.27
C ASP A 34 4.89 9.52 5.04
N SER A 35 3.80 9.93 4.34
CA SER A 35 2.57 10.41 4.99
C SER A 35 1.76 9.23 5.51
N ASN A 36 2.10 8.74 6.70
CA ASN A 36 1.47 7.57 7.33
C ASN A 36 1.30 7.77 8.85
N PRO A 37 0.46 6.96 9.52
CA PRO A 37 0.19 7.08 10.95
C PRO A 37 1.26 6.47 11.86
N HIS A 38 2.42 6.08 11.33
CA HIS A 38 3.54 5.49 12.06
C HIS A 38 3.15 4.28 12.94
N LEU A 39 2.38 3.37 12.37
CA LEU A 39 1.95 2.15 13.04
C LEU A 39 3.14 1.23 13.32
N SER A 40 3.00 0.41 14.36
CA SER A 40 4.01 -0.59 14.69
C SER A 40 4.18 -1.58 13.54
N ARG A 41 5.43 -1.88 13.19
CA ARG A 41 5.75 -2.86 12.16
C ARG A 41 5.19 -4.23 12.53
N GLU A 42 4.96 -5.05 11.53
CA GLU A 42 4.45 -6.43 11.67
C GLU A 42 3.05 -6.57 12.29
N THR A 43 2.31 -5.48 12.53
CA THR A 43 0.91 -5.54 12.96
C THR A 43 -0.04 -5.73 11.78
N ILE A 44 -1.22 -6.32 12.04
CA ILE A 44 -2.26 -6.50 11.01
C ILE A 44 -2.70 -5.13 10.47
N GLU A 45 -2.86 -4.17 11.38
CA GLU A 45 -3.28 -2.80 11.07
C GLU A 45 -2.31 -2.13 10.10
N ASN A 46 -1.00 -2.29 10.34
CA ASN A 46 0.03 -1.70 9.48
C ASN A 46 0.01 -2.32 8.07
N TYR A 47 -0.10 -3.65 7.98
CA TYR A 47 -0.22 -4.34 6.69
C TYR A 47 -1.50 -3.97 5.95
N ASN A 48 -2.64 -3.87 6.63
CA ASN A 48 -3.91 -3.42 6.03
C ASN A 48 -3.81 -1.98 5.55
N TYR A 49 -3.21 -1.08 6.34
CA TYR A 49 -2.99 0.31 5.99
C TYR A 49 -2.24 0.47 4.67
N TYR A 50 -1.16 -0.28 4.46
CA TYR A 50 -0.39 -0.21 3.22
C TYR A 50 -0.96 -1.07 2.08
N THR A 51 -1.87 -1.98 2.35
CA THR A 51 -2.48 -2.86 1.33
C THR A 51 -3.74 -2.25 0.71
N LEU A 52 -4.67 -1.79 1.53
CA LEU A 52 -6.00 -1.39 1.04
C LEU A 52 -5.97 -0.14 0.15
N PRO A 53 -5.33 0.98 0.52
CA PRO A 53 -5.21 2.14 -0.36
C PRO A 53 -4.43 1.85 -1.64
N MET A 54 -3.46 0.92 -1.58
CA MET A 54 -2.66 0.58 -2.76
C MET A 54 -3.52 0.07 -3.92
N ALA A 55 -4.60 -0.67 -3.65
CA ALA A 55 -5.54 -1.11 -4.68
C ALA A 55 -6.24 0.06 -5.41
N LEU A 56 -6.27 1.24 -4.81
CA LEU A 56 -6.83 2.46 -5.39
C LEU A 56 -5.77 3.39 -5.99
N ASN A 57 -4.48 3.02 -5.92
CA ASN A 57 -3.36 3.84 -6.39
C ASN A 57 -3.14 3.71 -7.92
N TYR A 58 -4.20 3.89 -8.69
CA TYR A 58 -4.15 3.88 -10.15
C TYR A 58 -4.72 5.18 -10.72
N GLN A 59 -4.07 5.70 -11.76
CA GLN A 59 -4.47 6.93 -12.47
C GLN A 59 -4.73 8.14 -11.55
N ARG A 60 -3.94 8.26 -10.47
CA ARG A 60 -4.04 9.37 -9.53
C ARG A 60 -2.68 9.76 -8.96
N ASN A 61 -2.63 10.89 -8.28
CA ASN A 61 -1.47 11.34 -7.54
C ASN A 61 -1.33 10.51 -6.25
N SER A 62 -0.22 9.77 -6.10
CA SER A 62 0.05 8.93 -4.94
C SER A 62 0.20 9.72 -3.64
N TYR A 63 0.83 10.91 -3.66
CA TYR A 63 0.94 11.76 -2.47
C TYR A 63 -0.43 12.12 -1.90
N LYS A 64 -1.37 12.50 -2.78
CA LYS A 64 -2.75 12.81 -2.37
C LYS A 64 -3.51 11.58 -1.86
N LEU A 65 -3.22 10.39 -2.37
CA LEU A 65 -3.82 9.16 -1.83
C LEU A 65 -3.36 8.91 -0.39
N TRP A 66 -2.05 8.96 -0.15
CA TRP A 66 -1.51 8.64 1.17
C TRP A 66 -1.84 9.71 2.21
N GLU A 67 -1.84 10.99 1.84
CA GLU A 67 -2.37 12.07 2.66
C GLU A 67 -3.85 11.81 3.05
N SER A 68 -4.68 11.43 2.08
CA SER A 68 -6.09 11.07 2.30
C SER A 68 -6.24 9.85 3.19
N ALA A 69 -5.43 8.80 2.98
CA ALA A 69 -5.45 7.59 3.80
C ALA A 69 -5.04 7.89 5.25
N ASN A 70 -4.03 8.73 5.45
CA ASN A 70 -3.58 9.13 6.78
C ASN A 70 -4.67 9.95 7.52
N GLN A 71 -5.32 10.88 6.85
CA GLN A 71 -6.47 11.61 7.42
C GLN A 71 -7.60 10.68 7.80
N THR A 72 -7.93 9.72 6.93
CA THR A 72 -8.98 8.73 7.18
C THR A 72 -8.66 7.81 8.35
N TRP A 73 -7.39 7.42 8.50
CA TRP A 73 -6.94 6.63 9.64
C TRP A 73 -7.06 7.36 10.98
N ASN A 74 -6.70 8.64 11.01
CA ASN A 74 -6.70 9.45 12.23
C ASN A 74 -8.10 9.95 12.65
N ASP A 75 -9.14 9.64 11.90
CA ASP A 75 -10.53 10.01 12.18
C ASP A 75 -11.31 8.77 12.65
N GLU A 76 -11.80 8.81 13.91
CA GLU A 76 -12.51 7.73 14.58
C GLU A 76 -13.81 7.31 13.85
N GLU A 77 -14.43 8.21 13.07
CA GLU A 77 -15.62 7.88 12.27
C GLU A 77 -15.30 7.09 11.01
N THR A 78 -14.06 7.13 10.54
CA THR A 78 -13.68 6.57 9.23
C THR A 78 -12.61 5.49 9.30
N ASN A 79 -11.84 5.39 10.38
CA ASN A 79 -10.71 4.45 10.49
C ASN A 79 -11.10 2.97 10.41
N PHE A 80 -12.36 2.65 10.71
CA PHE A 80 -12.87 1.27 10.64
C PHE A 80 -12.68 0.63 9.25
N ILE A 81 -12.56 1.44 8.19
CA ILE A 81 -12.38 0.90 6.84
C ILE A 81 -11.05 0.15 6.66
N PHE A 82 -10.08 0.34 7.54
CA PHE A 82 -8.82 -0.41 7.52
C PHE A 82 -8.90 -1.75 8.27
N ASP A 83 -9.99 -2.00 9.00
CA ASP A 83 -10.31 -3.31 9.58
C ASP A 83 -11.19 -4.12 8.61
N THR A 84 -10.60 -5.13 7.99
CA THR A 84 -11.28 -5.94 6.98
C THR A 84 -12.53 -6.64 7.51
N LYS A 85 -12.55 -7.02 8.81
CA LYS A 85 -13.69 -7.67 9.46
C LYS A 85 -14.82 -6.65 9.73
N GLN A 86 -14.48 -5.42 10.12
CA GLN A 86 -15.49 -4.37 10.28
C GLN A 86 -16.10 -3.97 8.93
N VAL A 87 -15.29 -3.81 7.89
CA VAL A 87 -15.77 -3.53 6.52
C VAL A 87 -16.77 -4.60 6.06
N SER A 88 -16.49 -5.88 6.30
CA SER A 88 -17.39 -6.97 5.88
C SER A 88 -18.74 -6.99 6.61
N ARG A 89 -18.86 -6.29 7.74
CA ARG A 89 -20.09 -6.15 8.53
C ARG A 89 -20.82 -4.82 8.28
N SER A 90 -20.17 -3.90 7.57
CA SER A 90 -20.69 -2.56 7.28
C SER A 90 -21.50 -2.57 5.99
N SER A 91 -22.45 -1.65 5.87
CA SER A 91 -23.16 -1.45 4.60
C SER A 91 -22.25 -0.79 3.55
N PHE A 92 -22.61 -0.95 2.29
CA PHE A 92 -21.92 -0.30 1.17
C PHE A 92 -21.84 1.23 1.39
N GLU A 93 -22.94 1.84 1.80
CA GLU A 93 -23.06 3.29 2.01
C GLU A 93 -22.17 3.78 3.15
N GLN A 94 -22.04 3.00 4.23
CA GLN A 94 -21.15 3.33 5.34
C GLN A 94 -19.69 3.34 4.88
N VAL A 95 -19.26 2.29 4.18
CA VAL A 95 -17.89 2.20 3.64
C VAL A 95 -17.63 3.31 2.62
N GLN A 96 -18.59 3.56 1.72
CA GLN A 96 -18.49 4.63 0.74
C GLN A 96 -18.33 6.00 1.39
N LYS A 97 -19.17 6.32 2.37
CA LYS A 97 -19.12 7.59 3.10
C LYS A 97 -17.75 7.81 3.73
N ALA A 98 -17.18 6.78 4.36
CA ALA A 98 -15.86 6.86 4.97
C ALA A 98 -14.75 7.05 3.93
N LEU A 99 -14.77 6.30 2.83
CA LEU A 99 -13.78 6.41 1.74
C LEU A 99 -13.80 7.76 1.02
N VAL A 100 -14.96 8.41 0.96
CA VAL A 100 -15.14 9.68 0.23
C VAL A 100 -14.82 10.88 1.11
N LYS A 101 -15.00 10.80 2.42
CA LYS A 101 -14.83 11.92 3.37
C LYS A 101 -13.50 12.65 3.17
N TYR A 102 -12.41 11.92 3.04
CA TYR A 102 -11.07 12.46 2.79
C TYR A 102 -10.52 12.13 1.38
N LYS A 103 -11.40 11.74 0.45
CA LYS A 103 -11.04 11.45 -0.95
C LYS A 103 -10.07 10.27 -1.13
N VAL A 104 -10.13 9.27 -0.26
CA VAL A 104 -9.47 7.97 -0.52
C VAL A 104 -10.06 7.35 -1.77
N ALA A 105 -11.39 7.37 -1.92
CA ALA A 105 -12.08 7.02 -3.17
C ALA A 105 -12.44 8.29 -3.97
N LEU A 106 -12.04 8.33 -5.25
CA LEU A 106 -12.40 9.38 -6.22
C LEU A 106 -13.53 8.91 -7.14
N GLN A 107 -13.56 7.65 -7.52
CA GLN A 107 -14.65 6.99 -8.24
C GLN A 107 -15.51 6.23 -7.21
N GLN A 108 -16.42 6.95 -6.56
CA GLN A 108 -17.10 6.53 -5.34
C GLN A 108 -17.60 5.08 -5.37
N ASN A 109 -18.49 4.73 -6.30
CA ASN A 109 -19.07 3.39 -6.36
C ASN A 109 -18.02 2.32 -6.67
N LYS A 110 -17.30 2.49 -7.76
CA LYS A 110 -16.31 1.52 -8.24
C LYS A 110 -15.20 1.26 -7.22
N GLN A 111 -14.68 2.31 -6.59
CA GLN A 111 -13.58 2.16 -5.64
C GLN A 111 -14.05 1.63 -4.29
N THR A 112 -15.29 1.87 -3.90
CA THR A 112 -15.92 1.23 -2.75
C THR A 112 -16.10 -0.28 -2.99
N GLU A 113 -16.58 -0.69 -4.18
CA GLU A 113 -16.67 -2.11 -4.56
C GLU A 113 -15.31 -2.80 -4.50
N ILE A 114 -14.25 -2.15 -5.02
CA ILE A 114 -12.87 -2.67 -4.99
C ILE A 114 -12.42 -2.88 -3.54
N TRP A 115 -12.65 -1.89 -2.68
CA TRP A 115 -12.26 -1.92 -1.27
C TRP A 115 -12.94 -3.07 -0.52
N ILE A 116 -14.27 -3.14 -0.61
CA ILE A 116 -15.08 -4.19 0.02
C ILE A 116 -14.65 -5.58 -0.50
N LYS A 117 -14.48 -5.71 -1.81
CA LYS A 117 -14.04 -6.98 -2.42
C LYS A 117 -12.67 -7.41 -1.90
N LEU A 118 -11.72 -6.48 -1.77
CA LEU A 118 -10.40 -6.80 -1.25
C LEU A 118 -10.47 -7.20 0.23
N CYS A 119 -11.23 -6.48 1.05
CA CYS A 119 -11.46 -6.83 2.46
C CYS A 119 -12.07 -8.23 2.61
N ASN A 120 -13.12 -8.54 1.81
CA ASN A 120 -13.75 -9.87 1.81
C ASN A 120 -12.76 -10.95 1.37
N THR A 121 -11.92 -10.68 0.36
CA THR A 121 -10.87 -11.61 -0.07
C THR A 121 -9.86 -11.88 1.05
N ILE A 122 -9.42 -10.84 1.76
CA ILE A 122 -8.49 -11.00 2.89
C ILE A 122 -9.13 -11.80 4.02
N ASN A 123 -10.42 -11.58 4.31
CA ASN A 123 -11.15 -12.36 5.30
C ASN A 123 -11.31 -13.82 4.89
N GLU A 124 -11.74 -14.07 3.65
CA GLU A 124 -11.98 -15.42 3.12
C GLU A 124 -10.71 -16.27 3.06
N LEU A 125 -9.62 -15.71 2.52
CA LEU A 125 -8.40 -16.47 2.24
C LEU A 125 -7.41 -16.47 3.41
N PHE A 126 -7.46 -15.46 4.27
CA PHE A 126 -6.42 -15.23 5.29
C PHE A 126 -6.98 -14.94 6.68
N ASP A 127 -8.30 -15.12 6.89
CA ASP A 127 -8.97 -14.83 8.17
C ASP A 127 -8.73 -13.39 8.68
N GLY A 128 -8.72 -12.44 7.76
CA GLY A 128 -8.50 -11.01 8.04
C GLY A 128 -7.04 -10.58 8.23
N ASP A 129 -6.09 -11.50 8.07
CA ASP A 129 -4.65 -11.23 8.25
C ASP A 129 -3.87 -11.46 6.94
N ILE A 130 -3.67 -10.38 6.18
CA ILE A 130 -2.95 -10.43 4.91
C ILE A 130 -1.49 -10.94 5.05
N ARG A 131 -0.89 -10.91 6.25
CA ARG A 131 0.46 -11.45 6.49
C ARG A 131 0.53 -12.96 6.22
N ARG A 132 -0.60 -13.67 6.32
CA ARG A 132 -0.67 -15.11 5.98
C ARG A 132 -0.36 -15.38 4.52
N LEU A 133 -0.67 -14.44 3.61
CA LEU A 133 -0.25 -14.54 2.20
C LEU A 133 1.26 -14.69 2.06
N PHE A 134 2.02 -13.95 2.86
CA PHE A 134 3.49 -14.01 2.81
C PHE A 134 3.99 -15.34 3.38
N LYS A 135 3.42 -15.79 4.50
CA LYS A 135 3.78 -17.06 5.15
C LYS A 135 3.54 -18.27 4.25
N ILE A 136 2.36 -18.37 3.62
CA ILE A 136 2.02 -19.53 2.76
C ILE A 136 2.85 -19.56 1.46
N ASN A 137 3.50 -18.47 1.11
CA ASN A 137 4.37 -18.33 -0.04
C ASN A 137 5.85 -18.27 0.34
N ASP A 138 6.23 -18.68 1.57
CA ASP A 138 7.61 -18.70 2.07
C ASP A 138 8.33 -17.34 1.96
N TYR A 139 7.61 -16.24 1.99
CA TYR A 139 8.10 -14.87 1.74
C TYR A 139 8.82 -14.71 0.38
N ASP A 140 8.58 -15.62 -0.57
CA ASP A 140 9.12 -15.54 -1.92
C ASP A 140 8.27 -14.60 -2.78
N VAL A 141 8.87 -13.50 -3.22
CA VAL A 141 8.22 -12.46 -4.04
C VAL A 141 7.63 -13.03 -5.32
N ASN A 142 8.28 -13.99 -5.97
CA ASN A 142 7.79 -14.58 -7.22
C ASN A 142 6.57 -15.47 -6.97
N LYS A 143 6.57 -16.26 -5.89
CA LYS A 143 5.41 -17.05 -5.48
C LYS A 143 4.23 -16.14 -5.13
N ILE A 144 4.45 -15.09 -4.33
CA ILE A 144 3.41 -14.12 -3.96
C ILE A 144 2.82 -13.44 -5.21
N ARG A 145 3.68 -12.99 -6.15
CA ARG A 145 3.21 -12.41 -7.41
C ARG A 145 2.41 -13.39 -8.23
N ASN A 146 2.87 -14.63 -8.37
CA ASN A 146 2.14 -15.67 -9.10
C ASN A 146 0.76 -15.94 -8.45
N TYR A 147 0.72 -16.07 -7.13
CA TYR A 147 -0.51 -16.25 -6.37
C TYR A 147 -1.53 -15.14 -6.64
N ILE A 148 -1.11 -13.86 -6.57
CA ILE A 148 -1.99 -12.71 -6.75
C ILE A 148 -2.32 -12.46 -8.24
N GLN A 149 -1.32 -12.52 -9.12
CA GLN A 149 -1.47 -12.07 -10.51
C GLN A 149 -2.02 -13.12 -11.44
N LYS A 150 -1.88 -14.41 -11.10
CA LYS A 150 -2.34 -15.53 -11.94
C LYS A 150 -3.41 -16.36 -11.26
N GLU A 151 -3.11 -16.95 -10.11
CA GLU A 151 -3.99 -17.94 -9.47
C GLU A 151 -5.26 -17.30 -8.90
N ASN A 152 -5.14 -16.13 -8.28
CA ASN A 152 -6.24 -15.43 -7.61
C ASN A 152 -6.52 -14.04 -8.17
N LYS A 153 -6.13 -13.75 -9.39
CA LYS A 153 -6.27 -12.44 -10.02
C LYS A 153 -7.64 -11.76 -9.85
N PRO A 154 -8.77 -12.45 -10.03
CA PRO A 154 -10.10 -11.84 -9.86
C PRO A 154 -10.43 -11.45 -8.42
N LYS A 155 -9.75 -12.06 -7.43
CA LYS A 155 -9.95 -11.78 -6.00
C LYS A 155 -9.18 -10.54 -5.54
N PHE A 156 -8.14 -10.10 -6.25
CA PHE A 156 -7.30 -8.94 -5.93
C PHE A 156 -7.46 -7.83 -6.97
N PRO A 157 -8.64 -7.16 -7.02
CA PRO A 157 -8.89 -6.13 -8.02
C PRO A 157 -7.86 -5.01 -7.92
N TYR A 158 -7.31 -4.62 -9.07
CA TYR A 158 -6.24 -3.63 -9.25
C TYR A 158 -4.92 -3.97 -8.55
N LEU A 159 -4.93 -4.53 -7.34
CA LEU A 159 -3.73 -4.97 -6.63
C LEU A 159 -2.96 -6.03 -7.45
N SER A 160 -3.68 -6.87 -8.20
CA SER A 160 -3.08 -7.85 -9.13
C SER A 160 -2.48 -7.24 -10.40
N GLY A 161 -2.65 -5.94 -10.64
CA GLY A 161 -2.02 -5.25 -11.76
C GLY A 161 -0.49 -5.24 -11.64
N ASN A 162 0.23 -5.45 -12.74
CA ASN A 162 1.69 -5.65 -12.72
C ASN A 162 2.43 -4.50 -12.02
N LYS A 163 2.09 -3.24 -12.34
CA LYS A 163 2.71 -2.06 -11.72
C LYS A 163 2.33 -1.95 -10.23
N ILE A 164 1.05 -2.08 -9.90
CA ILE A 164 0.55 -1.91 -8.54
C ILE A 164 1.06 -3.02 -7.61
N CYS A 165 1.04 -4.28 -8.05
CA CYS A 165 1.54 -5.41 -7.26
C CYS A 165 3.03 -5.25 -6.89
N ASN A 166 3.86 -4.89 -7.85
CA ASN A 166 5.30 -4.68 -7.60
C ASN A 166 5.54 -3.51 -6.64
N TYR A 167 4.80 -2.42 -6.81
CA TYR A 167 4.91 -1.24 -5.94
C TYR A 167 4.41 -1.53 -4.53
N TRP A 168 3.30 -2.24 -4.40
CA TRP A 168 2.76 -2.69 -3.11
C TRP A 168 3.77 -3.55 -2.34
N LEU A 169 4.39 -4.54 -2.98
CA LEU A 169 5.41 -5.38 -2.35
C LEU A 169 6.62 -4.57 -1.89
N TYR A 170 7.05 -3.59 -2.70
CA TYR A 170 8.11 -2.66 -2.31
C TYR A 170 7.73 -1.83 -1.08
N VAL A 171 6.53 -1.26 -1.05
CA VAL A 171 6.04 -0.45 0.08
C VAL A 171 5.95 -1.30 1.35
N LEU A 172 5.41 -2.51 1.28
CA LEU A 172 5.39 -3.39 2.44
C LEU A 172 6.80 -3.70 2.96
N TYR A 173 7.75 -3.99 2.07
CA TYR A 173 9.14 -4.22 2.46
C TYR A 173 9.76 -3.03 3.20
N GLN A 174 9.39 -1.79 2.85
CA GLN A 174 9.95 -0.58 3.47
C GLN A 174 9.30 -0.26 4.83
N TYR A 175 7.99 -0.48 4.97
CA TYR A 175 7.19 0.08 6.07
C TYR A 175 6.61 -0.98 7.03
N THR A 176 6.67 -2.28 6.70
CA THR A 176 6.13 -3.39 7.52
C THR A 176 7.17 -4.48 7.89
#